data_8fc2a1e01c0dfc3fa8043b56e5ba601c
#
_entry.id   8fc2a1e01c0dfc3fa8043b56e5ba601c
#
_cell.length_a   1.000
_cell.length_b   1.000
_cell.length_c   1.000
_cell.angle_alpha   90.00
_cell.angle_beta   90.00
_cell.angle_gamma   90.00
#
_symmetry.space_group_name_H-M   'P 1'
#
loop_
_entity.id
_entity.type
_entity.pdbx_description
1 polymer ?
#
loop_
_entity_poly.entity_id
_entity_poly.type
_entity_poly.pdbx_seq_one_letter_code
_entity_poly.pdbx_strand_id
1 'polypeptide(L)'
;MGRPNVLIIKTNGNLGRRNPNTDAVLGKVMSAPAIEGGMQNGIVYPLASINDAIAIGITAAYDLANTLLAYHHINRFFTRNPNATLYLITAPQSASLADMTNITGVYVPVLLRAMAGKVKYVGVARNPAVGYVPVLAGGADSDVAAAVANAQALYDAEFAQFRYAGFLIEGRSFNGTAAAATDLRTLGCPNVSITWIADPAISGANALYNGYAAVGDTLGLISLAAVSQDAGELTPAFNLQNKGLGLFLTAGLSSNLSVNSYSDADLDMLNDKGYIFPDVTAGIDGFYISDSHTCSAIGNNDYAYIENNRTIEKAIFLARSAILPLVKSRLKADPNTGLLLPQVCKSIEATGNRSLGGMLTDGDISGGIDTYVDPNQNVLSTSQLLIQITFVPVSIGRQITISIGFSNPLKTS
;
A
#
# COMPACT_ATOMS: atom_id res chain seq x y z
N MET A 1 -32.96 -49.04 3.88
CA MET A 1 -33.13 -47.65 3.43
C MET A 1 -34.17 -47.02 4.34
N GLY A 2 -33.85 -45.89 4.98
CA GLY A 2 -34.80 -45.14 5.77
C GLY A 2 -35.84 -44.45 4.88
N ARG A 3 -36.94 -43.95 5.46
CA ARG A 3 -37.99 -43.22 4.73
C ARG A 3 -37.38 -42.01 3.98
N PRO A 4 -37.90 -41.64 2.81
CA PRO A 4 -37.46 -40.41 2.11
C PRO A 4 -37.49 -39.22 3.07
N ASN A 5 -36.36 -38.52 3.21
CA ASN A 5 -36.21 -37.42 4.15
C ASN A 5 -35.23 -36.37 3.59
N VAL A 6 -35.45 -35.12 3.97
CA VAL A 6 -34.52 -34.02 3.70
C VAL A 6 -33.51 -33.96 4.87
N LEU A 7 -32.24 -34.24 4.59
CA LEU A 7 -31.18 -34.12 5.56
C LEU A 7 -30.68 -32.67 5.58
N ILE A 8 -30.84 -31.98 6.71
CA ILE A 8 -30.30 -30.64 6.93
C ILE A 8 -29.04 -30.79 7.77
N ILE A 9 -27.90 -30.45 7.19
CA ILE A 9 -26.61 -30.42 7.89
C ILE A 9 -26.31 -28.96 8.26
N LYS A 10 -26.22 -28.71 9.56
CA LYS A 10 -25.80 -27.42 10.09
C LYS A 10 -24.26 -27.35 10.02
N THR A 11 -23.74 -26.53 9.11
CA THR A 11 -22.28 -26.28 9.01
C THR A 11 -21.89 -25.17 10.00
N ASN A 12 -20.73 -25.33 10.63
CA ASN A 12 -20.15 -24.35 11.55
C ASN A 12 -18.89 -23.73 10.91
N GLY A 13 -18.57 -22.47 11.26
CA GLY A 13 -17.32 -21.80 10.84
C GLY A 13 -17.46 -20.77 9.71
N ASN A 14 -18.68 -20.53 9.15
CA ASN A 14 -18.88 -19.57 8.07
C ASN A 14 -19.43 -18.20 8.52
N LEU A 15 -19.74 -18.03 9.82
CA LEU A 15 -20.29 -16.78 10.37
C LEU A 15 -19.25 -15.63 10.52
N GLY A 16 -17.97 -15.89 10.31
CA GLY A 16 -16.91 -14.90 10.44
C GLY A 16 -16.29 -14.42 9.12
N ARG A 17 -16.70 -14.95 7.97
CA ARG A 17 -16.21 -14.44 6.69
C ARG A 17 -17.06 -13.25 6.25
N ARG A 18 -16.57 -12.06 6.54
CA ARG A 18 -17.01 -10.85 5.84
C ARG A 18 -16.66 -10.99 4.36
N ASN A 19 -17.46 -10.38 3.46
CA ASN A 19 -17.01 -10.14 2.10
C ASN A 19 -15.64 -9.47 2.17
N PRO A 20 -14.61 -10.02 1.51
CA PRO A 20 -13.29 -9.42 1.54
C PRO A 20 -13.41 -7.99 1.03
N ASN A 21 -12.91 -7.04 1.81
CA ASN A 21 -12.77 -5.67 1.35
C ASN A 21 -11.81 -5.69 0.16
N THR A 22 -12.28 -5.33 -1.02
CA THR A 22 -11.50 -5.35 -2.25
C THR A 22 -10.31 -4.40 -2.20
N ASP A 23 -10.37 -3.38 -1.33
CA ASP A 23 -9.31 -2.39 -1.13
C ASP A 23 -8.23 -2.89 -0.16
N ALA A 24 -8.52 -3.94 0.62
CA ALA A 24 -7.61 -4.59 1.55
C ALA A 24 -7.02 -5.90 0.99
N VAL A 25 -6.85 -5.99 -0.33
CA VAL A 25 -6.17 -7.09 -1.02
C VAL A 25 -4.77 -6.67 -1.38
N LEU A 26 -3.78 -7.18 -0.65
CA LEU A 26 -2.39 -6.75 -0.78
C LEU A 26 -1.48 -7.91 -1.18
N GLY A 27 -0.29 -7.55 -1.68
CA GLY A 27 0.78 -8.48 -2.02
C GLY A 27 1.93 -8.40 -1.01
N LYS A 28 2.60 -9.51 -0.76
CA LYS A 28 3.85 -9.55 -0.01
C LYS A 28 4.87 -10.35 -0.80
N VAL A 29 6.01 -9.73 -1.03
CA VAL A 29 7.17 -10.39 -1.61
C VAL A 29 8.29 -10.36 -0.59
N MET A 30 8.91 -11.51 -0.31
CA MET A 30 10.03 -11.56 0.63
C MET A 30 10.94 -12.73 0.32
N SER A 31 12.21 -12.60 0.70
CA SER A 31 13.14 -13.71 0.58
C SER A 31 12.97 -14.69 1.75
N ALA A 32 12.89 -15.98 1.42
CA ALA A 32 12.82 -17.08 2.39
C ALA A 32 13.22 -18.40 1.73
N PRO A 33 13.87 -19.36 2.41
CA PRO A 33 14.12 -20.67 1.89
C PRO A 33 12.81 -21.42 1.58
N ALA A 34 12.80 -22.22 0.53
CA ALA A 34 11.67 -23.11 0.25
C ALA A 34 11.50 -24.17 1.36
N ILE A 35 10.26 -24.59 1.56
CA ILE A 35 9.88 -25.60 2.57
C ILE A 35 9.49 -26.88 1.84
N GLU A 36 10.14 -27.99 2.15
CA GLU A 36 9.79 -29.29 1.57
C GLU A 36 8.35 -29.67 1.93
N GLY A 37 7.55 -29.99 0.92
CA GLY A 37 6.12 -30.28 1.11
C GLY A 37 5.24 -29.08 1.48
N GLY A 38 5.79 -27.86 1.46
CA GLY A 38 5.11 -26.62 1.82
C GLY A 38 5.38 -25.47 0.82
N MET A 39 5.68 -24.30 1.33
CA MET A 39 5.92 -23.08 0.55
C MET A 39 7.12 -23.25 -0.39
N GLN A 40 6.91 -22.92 -1.67
CA GLN A 40 7.93 -22.91 -2.72
C GLN A 40 8.18 -21.51 -3.27
N ASN A 41 9.42 -21.18 -3.60
CA ASN A 41 9.78 -19.91 -4.19
C ASN A 41 9.18 -19.73 -5.59
N GLY A 42 8.74 -18.51 -5.91
CA GLY A 42 8.14 -18.18 -7.20
C GLY A 42 6.66 -18.61 -7.34
N ILE A 43 6.08 -19.23 -6.32
CA ILE A 43 4.66 -19.62 -6.29
C ILE A 43 3.85 -18.62 -5.47
N VAL A 44 2.67 -18.26 -5.98
CA VAL A 44 1.75 -17.31 -5.31
C VAL A 44 0.80 -18.08 -4.39
N TYR A 45 0.77 -17.72 -3.12
CA TYR A 45 -0.08 -18.29 -2.10
C TYR A 45 -1.12 -17.26 -1.60
N PRO A 46 -2.42 -17.55 -1.70
CA PRO A 46 -3.45 -16.71 -1.07
C PRO A 46 -3.50 -16.98 0.43
N LEU A 47 -3.40 -15.95 1.24
CA LEU A 47 -3.50 -16.01 2.69
C LEU A 47 -4.68 -15.13 3.14
N ALA A 48 -5.66 -15.72 3.81
CA ALA A 48 -6.77 -15.00 4.43
C ALA A 48 -6.56 -14.85 5.94
N SER A 49 -5.56 -15.54 6.50
CA SER A 49 -5.20 -15.50 7.90
C SER A 49 -3.77 -16.02 8.11
N ILE A 50 -3.24 -15.84 9.31
CA ILE A 50 -1.96 -16.43 9.71
C ILE A 50 -1.97 -17.97 9.65
N ASN A 51 -3.14 -18.60 9.84
CA ASN A 51 -3.27 -20.05 9.79
C ASN A 51 -2.98 -20.61 8.38
N ASP A 52 -3.28 -19.83 7.33
CA ASP A 52 -2.96 -20.25 5.96
C ASP A 52 -1.44 -20.25 5.72
N ALA A 53 -0.70 -19.32 6.34
CA ALA A 53 0.77 -19.32 6.32
C ALA A 53 1.34 -20.52 7.09
N ILE A 54 0.76 -20.86 8.24
CA ILE A 54 1.14 -22.04 9.03
C ILE A 54 0.89 -23.32 8.22
N ALA A 55 -0.22 -23.42 7.48
CA ALA A 55 -0.57 -24.58 6.68
C ALA A 55 0.42 -24.86 5.54
N ILE A 56 1.11 -23.85 5.04
CA ILE A 56 2.19 -24.00 4.04
C ILE A 56 3.59 -24.07 4.67
N GLY A 57 3.65 -24.21 6.01
CA GLY A 57 4.88 -24.43 6.77
C GLY A 57 5.58 -23.16 7.27
N ILE A 58 5.07 -21.97 6.98
CA ILE A 58 5.63 -20.71 7.51
C ILE A 58 5.13 -20.54 8.94
N THR A 59 5.95 -20.89 9.91
CA THR A 59 5.66 -20.87 11.35
C THR A 59 6.70 -20.06 12.12
N ALA A 60 6.45 -19.72 13.37
CA ALA A 60 7.46 -19.10 14.24
C ALA A 60 8.72 -19.99 14.40
N ALA A 61 8.54 -21.34 14.40
CA ALA A 61 9.66 -22.28 14.43
C ALA A 61 10.47 -22.24 13.13
N TYR A 62 9.83 -22.05 11.99
CA TYR A 62 10.51 -21.87 10.69
C TYR A 62 11.38 -20.61 10.70
N ASP A 63 10.87 -19.47 11.19
CA ASP A 63 11.63 -18.24 11.32
C ASP A 63 12.86 -18.45 12.22
N LEU A 64 12.67 -19.09 13.38
CA LEU A 64 13.74 -19.36 14.32
C LEU A 64 14.82 -20.27 13.73
N ALA A 65 14.41 -21.35 13.06
CA ALA A 65 15.33 -22.34 12.48
C ALA A 65 16.19 -21.77 11.35
N ASN A 66 15.65 -20.81 10.59
CA ASN A 66 16.33 -20.20 9.44
C ASN A 66 16.84 -18.78 9.74
N THR A 67 16.64 -18.28 10.95
CA THR A 67 17.01 -16.92 11.38
C THR A 67 16.47 -15.85 10.41
N LEU A 68 15.15 -15.82 10.23
CA LEU A 68 14.46 -14.90 9.34
C LEU A 68 13.14 -14.41 9.96
N LEU A 69 12.44 -13.50 9.28
CA LEU A 69 11.23 -12.82 9.76
C LEU A 69 10.01 -13.03 8.83
N ALA A 70 9.89 -14.20 8.18
CA ALA A 70 8.80 -14.45 7.24
C ALA A 70 7.47 -14.60 7.96
N TYR A 71 7.37 -15.50 8.95
CA TYR A 71 6.20 -15.63 9.81
C TYR A 71 5.91 -14.32 10.53
N HIS A 72 6.94 -13.66 11.06
CA HIS A 72 6.83 -12.39 11.75
C HIS A 72 6.09 -11.35 10.92
N HIS A 73 6.53 -11.08 9.68
CA HIS A 73 5.89 -10.09 8.80
C HIS A 73 4.43 -10.43 8.50
N ILE A 74 4.11 -11.71 8.23
CA ILE A 74 2.74 -12.14 7.94
C ILE A 74 1.86 -12.02 9.19
N ASN A 75 2.37 -12.45 10.34
CA ASN A 75 1.65 -12.36 11.61
C ASN A 75 1.35 -10.90 11.99
N ARG A 76 2.33 -9.99 11.83
CA ARG A 76 2.15 -8.56 12.06
C ARG A 76 1.11 -7.96 11.12
N PHE A 77 1.12 -8.31 9.85
CA PHE A 77 0.12 -7.88 8.88
C PHE A 77 -1.30 -8.24 9.33
N PHE A 78 -1.56 -9.50 9.65
CA PHE A 78 -2.88 -9.93 10.10
C PHE A 78 -3.24 -9.45 11.52
N THR A 79 -2.26 -9.14 12.36
CA THR A 79 -2.50 -8.48 13.65
C THR A 79 -3.04 -7.07 13.46
N ARG A 80 -2.57 -6.33 12.44
CA ARG A 80 -3.08 -4.99 12.11
C ARG A 80 -4.45 -5.04 11.44
N ASN A 81 -4.62 -5.93 10.47
CA ASN A 81 -5.90 -6.08 9.78
C ASN A 81 -6.26 -7.56 9.56
N PRO A 82 -6.99 -8.18 10.49
CA PRO A 82 -7.39 -9.57 10.37
C PRO A 82 -8.42 -9.84 9.26
N ASN A 83 -8.99 -8.79 8.66
CA ASN A 83 -9.98 -8.91 7.58
C ASN A 83 -9.37 -8.72 6.18
N ALA A 84 -8.06 -8.44 6.09
CA ALA A 84 -7.37 -8.29 4.82
C ALA A 84 -7.09 -9.65 4.14
N THR A 85 -6.78 -9.60 2.86
CA THR A 85 -6.25 -10.75 2.10
C THR A 85 -4.84 -10.43 1.67
N LEU A 86 -3.92 -11.35 1.92
CA LEU A 86 -2.51 -11.22 1.55
C LEU A 86 -2.14 -12.29 0.51
N TYR A 87 -1.62 -11.87 -0.63
CA TYR A 87 -1.03 -12.76 -1.61
C TYR A 87 0.48 -12.77 -1.43
N LEU A 88 1.00 -13.93 -1.03
CA LEU A 88 2.42 -14.13 -0.76
C LEU A 88 3.12 -14.78 -1.94
N ILE A 89 4.29 -14.27 -2.29
CA ILE A 89 5.28 -14.96 -3.12
C ILE A 89 6.65 -14.82 -2.45
N THR A 90 7.44 -15.88 -2.45
CA THR A 90 8.77 -15.86 -1.85
C THR A 90 9.86 -15.99 -2.90
N ALA A 91 11.03 -15.44 -2.58
CA ALA A 91 12.27 -15.55 -3.34
C ALA A 91 13.32 -16.28 -2.48
N PRO A 92 14.36 -16.87 -3.07
CA PRO A 92 15.48 -17.43 -2.28
C PRO A 92 16.18 -16.30 -1.48
N GLN A 93 16.83 -16.65 -0.37
CA GLN A 93 17.51 -15.65 0.48
C GLN A 93 18.66 -14.90 -0.23
N SER A 94 19.16 -15.43 -1.34
CA SER A 94 20.15 -14.76 -2.19
C SER A 94 19.56 -13.60 -2.99
N ALA A 95 18.22 -13.57 -3.19
CA ALA A 95 17.58 -12.50 -3.94
C ALA A 95 17.62 -11.18 -3.16
N SER A 96 18.03 -10.13 -3.84
CA SER A 96 18.02 -8.76 -3.35
C SER A 96 16.62 -8.14 -3.45
N LEU A 97 16.40 -6.97 -2.83
CA LEU A 97 15.18 -6.18 -3.03
C LEU A 97 15.03 -5.79 -4.51
N ALA A 98 16.15 -5.44 -5.16
CA ALA A 98 16.18 -5.10 -6.59
C ALA A 98 15.82 -6.30 -7.47
N ASP A 99 16.28 -7.53 -7.15
CA ASP A 99 15.89 -8.74 -7.88
C ASP A 99 14.40 -9.02 -7.75
N MET A 100 13.85 -8.83 -6.55
CA MET A 100 12.43 -9.06 -6.29
C MET A 100 11.51 -8.06 -7.03
N THR A 101 11.96 -6.82 -7.22
CA THR A 101 11.22 -5.75 -7.90
C THR A 101 11.55 -5.63 -9.40
N ASN A 102 12.45 -6.44 -9.93
CA ASN A 102 12.87 -6.37 -11.33
C ASN A 102 11.68 -6.62 -12.28
N ILE A 103 11.51 -5.74 -13.27
CA ILE A 103 10.42 -5.79 -14.24
C ILE A 103 10.36 -7.09 -15.07
N THR A 104 11.51 -7.70 -15.34
CA THR A 104 11.64 -8.98 -16.04
C THR A 104 11.72 -10.16 -15.08
N GLY A 105 11.62 -9.88 -13.76
CA GLY A 105 11.76 -10.87 -12.70
C GLY A 105 10.58 -11.83 -12.59
N VAL A 106 10.75 -12.82 -11.72
CA VAL A 106 9.79 -13.91 -11.51
C VAL A 106 9.03 -13.79 -10.19
N TYR A 107 9.13 -12.66 -9.48
CA TYR A 107 8.49 -12.49 -8.17
C TYR A 107 7.34 -11.48 -8.25
N VAL A 108 7.58 -10.18 -8.10
CA VAL A 108 6.51 -9.16 -8.17
C VAL A 108 5.74 -9.21 -9.49
N PRO A 109 6.39 -9.30 -10.69
CA PRO A 109 5.63 -9.39 -11.94
C PRO A 109 4.73 -10.63 -12.03
N VAL A 110 5.16 -11.77 -11.47
CA VAL A 110 4.36 -13.00 -11.42
C VAL A 110 3.16 -12.81 -10.51
N LEU A 111 3.36 -12.21 -9.33
CA LEU A 111 2.29 -11.90 -8.38
C LEU A 111 1.22 -11.01 -9.03
N LEU A 112 1.61 -9.89 -9.64
CA LEU A 112 0.68 -8.93 -10.23
C LEU A 112 -0.08 -9.54 -11.43
N ARG A 113 0.59 -10.31 -12.27
CA ARG A 113 -0.05 -11.01 -13.40
C ARG A 113 -1.05 -12.06 -12.93
N ALA A 114 -0.66 -12.88 -11.95
CA ALA A 114 -1.55 -13.91 -11.41
C ALA A 114 -2.80 -13.32 -10.75
N MET A 115 -2.68 -12.13 -10.16
CA MET A 115 -3.79 -11.47 -9.46
C MET A 115 -4.64 -10.57 -10.37
N ALA A 116 -4.24 -10.32 -11.59
CA ALA A 116 -5.02 -9.59 -12.61
C ALA A 116 -5.65 -8.27 -12.11
N GLY A 117 -4.87 -7.45 -11.36
CA GLY A 117 -5.29 -6.15 -10.84
C GLY A 117 -6.09 -6.20 -9.51
N LYS A 118 -6.19 -7.36 -8.86
CA LYS A 118 -6.84 -7.46 -7.53
C LYS A 118 -5.97 -6.90 -6.40
N VAL A 119 -4.64 -7.09 -6.48
CA VAL A 119 -3.69 -6.55 -5.50
C VAL A 119 -3.59 -5.04 -5.67
N LYS A 120 -3.66 -4.31 -4.54
CA LYS A 120 -3.67 -2.83 -4.53
C LYS A 120 -2.36 -2.23 -4.03
N TYR A 121 -1.62 -2.96 -3.22
CA TYR A 121 -0.32 -2.53 -2.70
C TYR A 121 0.57 -3.75 -2.47
N VAL A 122 1.87 -3.63 -2.72
CA VAL A 122 2.84 -4.74 -2.58
C VAL A 122 3.94 -4.33 -1.61
N GLY A 123 4.06 -5.06 -0.50
CA GLY A 123 5.19 -4.90 0.41
C GLY A 123 6.35 -5.83 0.03
N VAL A 124 7.55 -5.27 -0.11
CA VAL A 124 8.76 -6.02 -0.44
C VAL A 124 9.74 -5.97 0.72
N ALA A 125 10.18 -7.13 1.21
CA ALA A 125 11.13 -7.23 2.31
C ALA A 125 12.18 -8.30 2.03
N ARG A 126 13.36 -8.13 2.61
CA ARG A 126 14.49 -9.04 2.47
C ARG A 126 14.84 -9.70 3.79
N ASN A 127 14.91 -11.02 3.81
CA ASN A 127 15.54 -11.78 4.88
C ASN A 127 16.93 -12.21 4.41
N PRO A 128 18.00 -11.50 4.77
CA PRO A 128 19.34 -11.81 4.26
C PRO A 128 19.83 -13.16 4.76
N ALA A 129 20.64 -13.83 3.93
CA ALA A 129 21.32 -15.05 4.34
C ALA A 129 22.40 -14.76 5.39
N VAL A 130 22.79 -15.80 6.13
CA VAL A 130 23.89 -15.72 7.10
C VAL A 130 25.15 -15.20 6.41
N GLY A 131 25.84 -14.24 7.04
CA GLY A 131 27.04 -13.62 6.50
C GLY A 131 26.77 -12.41 5.58
N TYR A 132 25.53 -12.03 5.36
CA TYR A 132 25.22 -10.81 4.64
C TYR A 132 25.71 -9.57 5.40
N VAL A 133 26.43 -8.72 4.69
CA VAL A 133 26.85 -7.39 5.18
C VAL A 133 26.28 -6.33 4.25
N PRO A 134 25.49 -5.37 4.78
CA PRO A 134 24.91 -4.33 3.94
C PRO A 134 25.99 -3.40 3.41
N VAL A 135 25.91 -3.06 2.13
CA VAL A 135 26.70 -1.98 1.51
C VAL A 135 25.86 -0.71 1.57
N LEU A 136 26.29 0.27 2.36
CA LEU A 136 25.50 1.48 2.58
C LEU A 136 25.73 2.50 1.45
N ALA A 137 24.62 3.04 0.92
CA ALA A 137 24.61 4.16 0.01
C ALA A 137 23.38 5.04 0.28
N GLY A 138 23.55 6.35 0.34
CA GLY A 138 22.42 7.24 0.62
C GLY A 138 21.77 7.00 1.98
N GLY A 139 22.56 6.61 2.99
CA GLY A 139 22.10 6.40 4.36
C GLY A 139 21.44 5.04 4.63
N ALA A 140 21.24 4.18 3.63
CA ALA A 140 20.63 2.85 3.78
C ALA A 140 21.37 1.79 2.96
N ASP A 141 20.92 0.54 3.01
CA ASP A 141 21.43 -0.51 2.13
C ASP A 141 21.25 -0.10 0.65
N SER A 142 22.31 -0.19 -0.14
CA SER A 142 22.34 0.24 -1.54
C SER A 142 21.30 -0.47 -2.43
N ASP A 143 20.86 -1.64 -2.02
CA ASP A 143 19.81 -2.43 -2.66
C ASP A 143 18.44 -1.71 -2.65
N VAL A 144 18.19 -0.88 -1.63
CA VAL A 144 16.93 -0.13 -1.48
C VAL A 144 16.73 0.85 -2.64
N ALA A 145 17.74 1.62 -3.00
CA ALA A 145 17.64 2.61 -4.08
C ALA A 145 17.35 1.96 -5.44
N ALA A 146 18.02 0.85 -5.73
CA ALA A 146 17.77 0.07 -6.95
C ALA A 146 16.35 -0.53 -6.96
N ALA A 147 15.87 -1.00 -5.81
CA ALA A 147 14.53 -1.55 -5.68
C ALA A 147 13.44 -0.50 -5.91
N VAL A 148 13.64 0.75 -5.47
CA VAL A 148 12.70 1.87 -5.70
C VAL A 148 12.58 2.16 -7.19
N ALA A 149 13.69 2.31 -7.91
CA ALA A 149 13.68 2.58 -9.35
C ALA A 149 13.01 1.44 -10.13
N ASN A 150 13.32 0.17 -9.78
CA ASN A 150 12.73 -1.00 -10.40
C ASN A 150 11.21 -1.08 -10.11
N ALA A 151 10.78 -0.80 -8.89
CA ALA A 151 9.38 -0.83 -8.51
C ALA A 151 8.55 0.22 -9.27
N GLN A 152 9.08 1.44 -9.47
CA GLN A 152 8.40 2.45 -10.27
C GLN A 152 8.32 2.04 -11.75
N ALA A 153 9.42 1.57 -12.33
CA ALA A 153 9.41 1.08 -13.71
C ALA A 153 8.42 -0.09 -13.90
N LEU A 154 8.32 -0.95 -12.89
CA LEU A 154 7.35 -2.05 -12.90
C LEU A 154 5.91 -1.52 -12.79
N TYR A 155 5.67 -0.54 -11.91
CA TYR A 155 4.35 0.11 -11.83
C TYR A 155 3.93 0.67 -13.19
N ASP A 156 4.80 1.41 -13.86
CA ASP A 156 4.49 2.03 -15.15
C ASP A 156 4.15 0.97 -16.23
N ALA A 157 4.89 -0.13 -16.25
CA ALA A 157 4.62 -1.25 -17.16
C ALA A 157 3.30 -1.97 -16.85
N GLU A 158 3.00 -2.21 -15.57
CA GLU A 158 1.78 -2.88 -15.13
C GLU A 158 0.56 -1.95 -15.25
N PHE A 159 0.75 -0.63 -15.07
CA PHE A 159 -0.29 0.39 -15.31
C PHE A 159 -0.77 0.34 -16.77
N ALA A 160 0.15 0.23 -17.73
CA ALA A 160 -0.18 0.07 -19.13
C ALA A 160 -0.98 -1.23 -19.43
N GLN A 161 -0.91 -2.20 -18.53
CA GLN A 161 -1.67 -3.46 -18.59
C GLN A 161 -2.91 -3.45 -17.67
N PHE A 162 -3.28 -2.28 -17.13
CA PHE A 162 -4.42 -2.08 -16.22
C PHE A 162 -4.33 -2.86 -14.90
N ARG A 163 -3.13 -3.09 -14.41
CA ARG A 163 -2.85 -3.71 -13.11
C ARG A 163 -2.14 -2.68 -12.23
N TYR A 164 -2.91 -2.00 -11.40
CA TYR A 164 -2.45 -0.89 -10.55
C TYR A 164 -2.13 -1.43 -9.16
N ALA A 165 -0.89 -1.24 -8.70
CA ALA A 165 -0.49 -1.59 -7.34
C ALA A 165 0.70 -0.75 -6.90
N GLY A 166 0.55 0.04 -5.84
CA GLY A 166 1.66 0.76 -5.23
C GLY A 166 2.63 -0.16 -4.51
N PHE A 167 3.81 0.35 -4.15
CA PHE A 167 4.89 -0.43 -3.56
C PHE A 167 5.36 0.14 -2.22
N LEU A 168 5.54 -0.75 -1.24
CA LEU A 168 6.21 -0.46 0.03
C LEU A 168 7.53 -1.24 0.07
N ILE A 169 8.64 -0.54 -0.02
CA ILE A 169 9.98 -1.15 0.03
C ILE A 169 10.52 -1.10 1.45
N GLU A 170 11.13 -2.20 1.87
CA GLU A 170 11.88 -2.24 3.13
C GLU A 170 13.09 -1.32 3.07
N GLY A 171 13.10 -0.29 3.89
CA GLY A 171 14.24 0.61 4.07
C GLY A 171 15.27 0.00 5.01
N ARG A 172 16.01 -1.01 4.56
CA ARG A 172 16.96 -1.74 5.40
C ARG A 172 18.18 -0.92 5.79
N SER A 173 18.68 -1.21 6.98
CA SER A 173 20.02 -0.81 7.47
C SER A 173 20.27 0.68 7.35
N PHE A 174 19.33 1.48 7.86
CA PHE A 174 19.55 2.92 8.01
C PHE A 174 20.77 3.14 8.90
N ASN A 175 21.66 4.02 8.50
CA ASN A 175 22.92 4.29 9.22
C ASN A 175 22.77 5.17 10.48
N GLY A 176 21.53 5.60 10.78
CA GLY A 176 21.22 6.45 11.94
C GLY A 176 21.51 7.94 11.75
N THR A 177 21.92 8.38 10.56
CA THR A 177 22.26 9.78 10.28
C THR A 177 21.30 10.39 9.26
N ALA A 178 20.37 11.24 9.72
CA ALA A 178 19.33 11.84 8.86
C ALA A 178 19.94 12.66 7.70
N ALA A 179 21.03 13.35 7.93
CA ALA A 179 21.73 14.12 6.89
C ALA A 179 22.28 13.25 5.75
N ALA A 180 22.70 12.00 6.05
CA ALA A 180 23.24 11.07 5.05
C ALA A 180 22.15 10.38 4.22
N ALA A 181 20.89 10.43 4.65
CA ALA A 181 19.77 9.84 3.94
C ALA A 181 19.53 10.51 2.59
N THR A 182 19.29 9.72 1.57
CA THR A 182 18.90 10.21 0.24
C THR A 182 17.60 11.01 0.35
N ASP A 183 17.48 12.11 -0.38
CA ASP A 183 16.22 12.83 -0.52
C ASP A 183 15.31 12.10 -1.52
N LEU A 184 14.33 11.36 -1.00
CA LEU A 184 13.38 10.59 -1.80
C LEU A 184 12.48 11.47 -2.67
N ARG A 185 12.31 12.74 -2.30
CA ARG A 185 11.49 13.70 -3.06
C ARG A 185 12.04 13.97 -4.44
N THR A 186 13.33 13.70 -4.65
CA THR A 186 14.01 13.91 -5.93
C THR A 186 13.94 12.71 -6.89
N LEU A 187 13.43 11.56 -6.42
CA LEU A 187 13.48 10.31 -7.21
C LEU A 187 12.40 10.22 -8.29
N GLY A 188 11.30 10.98 -8.17
CA GLY A 188 10.21 10.95 -9.14
C GLY A 188 9.48 9.60 -9.19
N CYS A 189 9.37 8.89 -8.06
CA CYS A 189 8.75 7.59 -7.94
C CYS A 189 7.46 7.68 -7.10
N PRO A 190 6.35 8.23 -7.65
CA PRO A 190 5.12 8.52 -6.89
C PRO A 190 4.35 7.28 -6.42
N ASN A 191 4.63 6.11 -6.96
CA ASN A 191 3.93 4.87 -6.60
C ASN A 191 4.75 3.96 -5.69
N VAL A 192 5.87 4.47 -5.16
CA VAL A 192 6.78 3.74 -4.29
C VAL A 192 6.98 4.49 -2.99
N SER A 193 6.93 3.78 -1.87
CA SER A 193 7.19 4.28 -0.52
C SER A 193 8.28 3.46 0.16
N ILE A 194 9.04 4.06 1.07
CA ILE A 194 10.05 3.38 1.88
C ILE A 194 9.65 3.49 3.34
N THR A 195 9.61 2.35 4.05
CA THR A 195 9.43 2.34 5.51
C THR A 195 10.74 2.06 6.23
N TRP A 196 11.02 2.87 7.26
CA TRP A 196 12.11 2.68 8.23
C TRP A 196 11.61 2.28 9.61
N ILE A 197 10.30 2.06 9.77
CA ILE A 197 9.71 1.61 11.03
C ILE A 197 10.37 0.30 11.46
N ALA A 198 10.84 0.22 12.68
CA ALA A 198 11.34 -1.02 13.28
C ALA A 198 10.85 -1.17 14.72
N ASP A 199 10.66 -2.43 15.14
CA ASP A 199 10.45 -2.77 16.54
C ASP A 199 11.82 -3.17 17.13
N PRO A 200 12.42 -2.37 18.03
CA PRO A 200 13.75 -2.65 18.59
C PRO A 200 13.84 -3.99 19.33
N ALA A 201 12.71 -4.49 19.85
CA ALA A 201 12.67 -5.81 20.48
C ALA A 201 12.92 -6.94 19.45
N ILE A 202 12.58 -6.72 18.19
CA ILE A 202 12.81 -7.68 17.10
C ILE A 202 14.21 -7.47 16.52
N SER A 203 14.56 -6.24 16.14
CA SER A 203 15.88 -5.97 15.55
C SER A 203 17.05 -6.30 16.49
N GLY A 204 16.85 -6.14 17.79
CA GLY A 204 17.86 -6.52 18.81
C GLY A 204 17.92 -8.02 19.15
N ALA A 205 16.95 -8.82 18.71
CA ALA A 205 16.88 -10.24 19.07
C ALA A 205 17.94 -11.10 18.37
N ASN A 206 18.42 -10.70 17.19
CA ASN A 206 19.44 -11.41 16.42
C ASN A 206 20.20 -10.43 15.51
N ALA A 207 21.50 -10.65 15.31
CA ALA A 207 22.32 -9.81 14.45
C ALA A 207 21.83 -9.77 12.98
N LEU A 208 21.22 -10.85 12.47
CA LEU A 208 20.63 -10.88 11.11
C LEU A 208 19.34 -10.07 11.00
N TYR A 209 18.70 -9.73 12.11
CA TYR A 209 17.53 -8.86 12.15
C TYR A 209 17.93 -7.38 12.26
N ASN A 210 19.19 -7.08 12.54
CA ASN A 210 19.67 -5.70 12.53
C ASN A 210 19.39 -5.09 11.15
N GLY A 211 18.82 -3.90 11.18
CA GLY A 211 18.49 -3.18 9.96
C GLY A 211 17.20 -3.62 9.27
N TYR A 212 16.39 -4.55 9.83
CA TYR A 212 15.07 -4.82 9.28
C TYR A 212 14.14 -3.61 9.43
N ALA A 213 13.18 -3.49 8.51
CA ALA A 213 12.05 -2.59 8.69
C ALA A 213 10.72 -3.37 8.70
N ALA A 214 9.77 -2.89 9.51
CA ALA A 214 8.50 -3.55 9.81
C ALA A 214 7.48 -3.45 8.65
N VAL A 215 7.84 -3.93 7.47
CA VAL A 215 6.97 -3.92 6.29
C VAL A 215 5.65 -4.63 6.56
N GLY A 216 5.63 -5.66 7.40
CA GLY A 216 4.40 -6.37 7.78
C GLY A 216 3.41 -5.46 8.51
N ASP A 217 3.86 -4.73 9.53
CA ASP A 217 3.05 -3.77 10.28
C ASP A 217 2.58 -2.62 9.40
N THR A 218 3.50 -1.98 8.66
CA THR A 218 3.18 -0.84 7.79
C THR A 218 2.18 -1.22 6.70
N LEU A 219 2.40 -2.35 6.02
CA LEU A 219 1.48 -2.86 5.01
C LEU A 219 0.11 -3.22 5.62
N GLY A 220 0.10 -3.74 6.85
CA GLY A 220 -1.11 -4.02 7.60
C GLY A 220 -1.91 -2.76 7.89
N LEU A 221 -1.27 -1.67 8.31
CA LEU A 221 -1.93 -0.36 8.53
C LEU A 221 -2.44 0.25 7.20
N ILE A 222 -1.66 0.17 6.11
CA ILE A 222 -2.13 0.58 4.77
C ILE A 222 -3.37 -0.22 4.37
N SER A 223 -3.45 -1.51 4.70
CA SER A 223 -4.62 -2.35 4.41
C SER A 223 -5.83 -2.01 5.27
N LEU A 224 -5.61 -1.52 6.49
CA LEU A 224 -6.64 -1.12 7.44
C LEU A 224 -7.26 0.22 7.04
N ALA A 225 -6.45 1.15 6.56
CA ALA A 225 -6.87 2.46 6.13
C ALA A 225 -7.82 2.38 4.92
N ALA A 226 -8.87 3.21 4.90
CA ALA A 226 -9.63 3.46 3.69
C ALA A 226 -8.70 3.98 2.57
N VAL A 227 -9.12 3.93 1.33
CA VAL A 227 -8.22 4.33 0.22
C VAL A 227 -7.82 5.80 0.30
N SER A 228 -8.70 6.65 0.85
CA SER A 228 -8.50 8.08 1.04
C SER A 228 -7.95 8.46 2.43
N GLN A 229 -7.64 7.47 3.28
CA GLN A 229 -7.21 7.69 4.66
C GLN A 229 -5.70 7.52 4.81
N ASP A 230 -5.08 8.41 5.54
CA ASP A 230 -3.68 8.31 5.94
C ASP A 230 -3.48 7.16 6.93
N ALA A 231 -2.50 6.30 6.66
CA ALA A 231 -2.14 5.20 7.56
C ALA A 231 -1.44 5.67 8.84
N GLY A 232 -1.09 6.95 8.94
CA GLY A 232 -0.54 7.63 10.12
C GLY A 232 -1.59 8.39 10.94
N GLU A 233 -2.88 8.23 10.67
CA GLU A 233 -3.94 8.90 11.44
C GLU A 233 -3.81 8.65 12.94
N LEU A 234 -3.88 9.72 13.76
CA LEU A 234 -3.66 9.68 15.20
C LEU A 234 -4.87 9.13 15.97
N THR A 235 -5.33 7.95 15.56
CA THR A 235 -6.41 7.21 16.24
C THR A 235 -5.93 5.88 16.79
N PRO A 236 -6.58 5.30 17.81
CA PRO A 236 -6.13 4.05 18.42
C PRO A 236 -5.99 2.87 17.44
N ALA A 237 -6.73 2.88 16.32
CA ALA A 237 -6.66 1.83 15.30
C ALA A 237 -5.32 1.80 14.56
N PHE A 238 -4.68 2.97 14.41
CA PHE A 238 -3.40 3.13 13.71
C PHE A 238 -2.18 3.18 14.66
N ASN A 239 -2.40 3.01 15.97
CA ASN A 239 -1.30 2.95 16.94
C ASN A 239 -0.44 1.71 16.69
N LEU A 240 0.85 1.91 16.44
CA LEU A 240 1.83 0.84 16.33
C LEU A 240 1.99 0.08 17.65
N GLN A 241 1.91 0.78 18.78
CA GLN A 241 2.05 0.17 20.09
C GLN A 241 0.82 -0.67 20.46
N ASN A 242 1.08 -1.90 20.89
CA ASN A 242 0.07 -2.73 21.56
C ASN A 242 0.69 -3.36 22.79
N LYS A 243 0.48 -2.74 23.95
CA LYS A 243 1.02 -3.20 25.25
C LYS A 243 0.53 -4.60 25.63
N GLY A 244 -0.71 -4.95 25.26
CA GLY A 244 -1.29 -6.27 25.55
C GLY A 244 -0.64 -7.42 24.78
N LEU A 245 -0.14 -7.14 23.58
CA LEU A 245 0.57 -8.11 22.74
C LEU A 245 2.10 -7.93 22.81
N GLY A 246 2.61 -6.98 23.56
CA GLY A 246 4.05 -6.68 23.64
C GLY A 246 4.63 -6.13 22.34
N LEU A 247 3.81 -5.45 21.51
CA LEU A 247 4.25 -4.93 20.22
C LEU A 247 4.65 -3.46 20.35
N PHE A 248 5.78 -3.09 19.77
CA PHE A 248 6.29 -1.73 19.79
C PHE A 248 6.20 -1.09 21.19
N LEU A 249 6.69 -1.81 22.22
CA LEU A 249 6.81 -1.22 23.57
C LEU A 249 7.75 -0.01 23.53
N THR A 250 8.71 -0.07 22.64
CA THR A 250 9.49 1.06 22.09
C THR A 250 9.41 0.99 20.58
N ALA A 251 9.40 2.12 19.90
CA ALA A 251 9.52 2.16 18.44
C ALA A 251 10.90 2.71 18.05
N GLY A 252 11.39 2.27 16.91
CA GLY A 252 12.67 2.67 16.37
C GLY A 252 12.70 2.65 14.86
N LEU A 253 13.87 3.00 14.32
CA LEU A 253 14.15 2.98 12.89
C LEU A 253 15.01 1.75 12.55
N SER A 254 15.10 1.43 11.27
CA SER A 254 15.93 0.31 10.77
C SER A 254 17.44 0.48 11.00
N SER A 255 17.85 1.55 11.67
CA SER A 255 19.16 1.73 12.29
C SER A 255 19.36 0.94 13.59
N ASN A 256 18.33 0.28 14.09
CA ASN A 256 18.24 -0.34 15.41
C ASN A 256 18.28 0.67 16.58
N LEU A 257 18.10 1.95 16.32
CA LEU A 257 17.98 2.99 17.33
C LEU A 257 16.50 3.31 17.60
N SER A 258 16.17 3.57 18.87
CA SER A 258 14.86 4.08 19.26
C SER A 258 14.58 5.44 18.61
N VAL A 259 13.33 5.71 18.26
CA VAL A 259 12.91 7.03 17.75
C VAL A 259 13.28 8.16 18.72
N ASN A 260 13.20 7.91 20.02
CA ASN A 260 13.58 8.87 21.07
C ASN A 260 15.11 9.17 21.13
N SER A 261 15.92 8.46 20.36
CA SER A 261 17.37 8.71 20.26
C SER A 261 17.71 9.75 19.18
N TYR A 262 16.73 10.15 18.38
CA TYR A 262 16.87 11.17 17.36
C TYR A 262 16.42 12.53 17.90
N SER A 263 17.01 13.61 17.42
CA SER A 263 16.50 14.95 17.67
C SER A 263 15.27 15.24 16.81
N ASP A 264 14.42 16.17 17.25
CA ASP A 264 13.27 16.62 16.45
C ASP A 264 13.71 17.09 15.05
N ALA A 265 14.87 17.79 14.97
CA ALA A 265 15.44 18.25 13.70
C ALA A 265 15.87 17.10 12.78
N ASP A 266 16.32 15.97 13.31
CA ASP A 266 16.63 14.78 12.50
C ASP A 266 15.34 14.14 11.98
N LEU A 267 14.30 14.04 12.82
CA LEU A 267 13.01 13.48 12.44
C LEU A 267 12.30 14.38 11.40
N ASP A 268 12.32 15.69 11.60
CA ASP A 268 11.81 16.67 10.62
C ASP A 268 12.53 16.52 9.27
N MET A 269 13.87 16.38 9.29
CA MET A 269 14.67 16.17 8.08
C MET A 269 14.31 14.86 7.37
N LEU A 270 14.04 13.77 8.09
CA LEU A 270 13.61 12.50 7.51
C LEU A 270 12.22 12.59 6.91
N ASN A 271 11.31 13.29 7.57
CA ASN A 271 9.97 13.57 7.08
C ASN A 271 10.01 14.40 5.79
N ASP A 272 10.79 15.47 5.77
CA ASP A 272 10.99 16.32 4.60
C ASP A 272 11.57 15.54 3.41
N LYS A 273 12.48 14.60 3.68
CA LYS A 273 13.05 13.68 2.68
C LYS A 273 12.09 12.58 2.23
N GLY A 274 10.92 12.42 2.84
CA GLY A 274 9.87 11.50 2.40
C GLY A 274 9.96 10.07 2.91
N TYR A 275 10.61 9.85 4.05
CA TYR A 275 10.64 8.54 4.69
C TYR A 275 9.44 8.31 5.60
N ILE A 276 9.00 7.04 5.67
CA ILE A 276 7.98 6.59 6.62
C ILE A 276 8.70 6.00 7.83
N PHE A 277 8.52 6.59 9.00
CA PHE A 277 9.14 6.16 10.26
C PHE A 277 8.12 6.27 11.41
N PRO A 278 8.39 5.70 12.60
CA PRO A 278 7.50 5.85 13.74
C PRO A 278 7.71 7.22 14.39
N ASP A 279 6.61 7.90 14.68
CA ASP A 279 6.61 9.21 15.34
C ASP A 279 5.91 9.18 16.70
N VAL A 280 6.26 10.14 17.56
CA VAL A 280 5.73 10.35 18.90
C VAL A 280 5.07 11.71 18.97
N THR A 281 3.75 11.72 19.08
CA THR A 281 2.99 12.96 19.20
C THR A 281 2.75 13.31 20.68
N ALA A 282 3.17 14.51 21.10
CA ALA A 282 2.95 14.97 22.46
C ALA A 282 1.45 14.98 22.82
N GLY A 283 1.10 14.36 23.95
CA GLY A 283 -0.29 14.29 24.42
C GLY A 283 -1.08 13.09 23.90
N ILE A 284 -0.50 12.25 23.05
CA ILE A 284 -1.12 11.02 22.55
C ILE A 284 -0.20 9.84 22.91
N ASP A 285 -0.77 8.79 23.53
CA ASP A 285 0.01 7.61 23.92
C ASP A 285 0.26 6.70 22.72
N GLY A 286 1.48 6.18 22.63
CA GLY A 286 1.90 5.22 21.61
C GLY A 286 2.77 5.80 20.50
N PHE A 287 2.84 5.06 19.40
CA PHE A 287 3.65 5.41 18.23
C PHE A 287 2.78 5.32 16.97
N TYR A 288 2.95 6.27 16.08
CA TYR A 288 2.18 6.35 14.85
C TYR A 288 3.13 6.45 13.65
N ILE A 289 2.64 6.23 12.45
CA ILE A 289 3.40 6.50 11.24
C ILE A 289 3.55 8.01 11.09
N SER A 290 4.74 8.51 10.77
CA SER A 290 5.04 9.94 10.59
C SER A 290 4.14 10.60 9.54
N ASP A 291 4.07 10.03 8.35
CA ASP A 291 3.19 10.42 7.25
C ASP A 291 3.22 9.33 6.17
N SER A 292 2.27 9.33 5.25
CA SER A 292 2.11 8.35 4.17
C SER A 292 2.88 8.72 2.90
N HIS A 293 4.16 9.05 3.02
CA HIS A 293 4.98 9.56 1.94
C HIS A 293 5.22 8.56 0.80
N THR A 294 5.32 9.09 -0.43
CA THR A 294 5.91 8.39 -1.57
C THR A 294 7.27 8.97 -1.94
N CYS A 295 8.04 8.28 -2.77
CA CYS A 295 9.36 8.75 -3.25
C CYS A 295 9.21 9.81 -4.35
N SER A 296 8.43 10.86 -4.09
CA SER A 296 8.14 11.93 -5.04
C SER A 296 8.00 13.29 -4.36
N ALA A 297 8.25 14.35 -5.12
CA ALA A 297 8.17 15.73 -4.63
C ALA A 297 6.76 16.08 -4.12
N ILE A 298 6.70 16.90 -3.07
CA ILE A 298 5.50 17.57 -2.62
C ILE A 298 5.32 18.87 -3.42
N GLY A 299 4.08 19.28 -3.63
CA GLY A 299 3.75 20.48 -4.42
C GLY A 299 3.77 20.21 -5.92
N ASN A 300 2.77 20.70 -6.63
CA ASN A 300 2.52 20.44 -8.05
C ASN A 300 2.50 18.93 -8.44
N ASN A 301 2.36 18.04 -7.47
CA ASN A 301 2.27 16.61 -7.66
C ASN A 301 1.19 16.04 -6.74
N ASP A 302 0.10 15.60 -7.34
CA ASP A 302 -1.06 15.04 -6.62
C ASP A 302 -0.75 13.68 -5.99
N TYR A 303 0.36 13.03 -6.37
CA TYR A 303 0.70 11.66 -6.03
C TYR A 303 1.84 11.52 -5.02
N ALA A 304 2.11 12.56 -4.25
CA ALA A 304 3.15 12.56 -3.22
C ALA A 304 2.81 11.73 -1.97
N TYR A 305 1.58 11.19 -1.88
CA TYR A 305 1.07 10.45 -0.73
C TYR A 305 0.33 9.18 -1.15
N ILE A 306 0.39 8.15 -0.30
CA ILE A 306 -0.17 6.81 -0.57
C ILE A 306 -1.68 6.87 -0.81
N GLU A 307 -2.43 7.58 0.02
CA GLU A 307 -3.89 7.68 -0.07
C GLU A 307 -4.36 8.33 -1.37
N ASN A 308 -3.63 9.32 -1.87
CA ASN A 308 -3.95 9.95 -3.15
C ASN A 308 -3.82 8.95 -4.30
N ASN A 309 -2.71 8.17 -4.30
CA ASN A 309 -2.49 7.13 -5.30
C ASN A 309 -3.58 6.04 -5.22
N ARG A 310 -3.88 5.55 -4.02
CA ARG A 310 -4.93 4.53 -3.81
C ARG A 310 -6.30 5.03 -4.26
N THR A 311 -6.63 6.28 -3.98
CA THR A 311 -7.91 6.90 -4.38
C THR A 311 -8.05 6.98 -5.89
N ILE A 312 -7.04 7.50 -6.59
CA ILE A 312 -7.08 7.61 -8.06
C ILE A 312 -7.08 6.23 -8.74
N GLU A 313 -6.31 5.26 -8.23
CA GLU A 313 -6.27 3.89 -8.76
C GLU A 313 -7.61 3.19 -8.62
N LYS A 314 -8.32 3.36 -7.48
CA LYS A 314 -9.68 2.85 -7.29
C LYS A 314 -10.64 3.50 -8.28
N ALA A 315 -10.57 4.81 -8.45
CA ALA A 315 -11.39 5.54 -9.41
C ALA A 315 -11.15 5.08 -10.86
N ILE A 316 -9.89 4.94 -11.27
CA ILE A 316 -9.50 4.42 -12.59
C ILE A 316 -10.06 3.01 -12.81
N PHE A 317 -9.92 2.11 -11.83
CA PHE A 317 -10.44 0.75 -11.92
C PHE A 317 -11.96 0.71 -12.10
N LEU A 318 -12.70 1.49 -11.32
CA LEU A 318 -14.16 1.55 -11.37
C LEU A 318 -14.66 2.19 -12.68
N ALA A 319 -14.09 3.33 -13.06
CA ALA A 319 -14.41 4.02 -14.30
C ALA A 319 -14.15 3.12 -15.52
N ARG A 320 -12.96 2.50 -15.57
CA ARG A 320 -12.63 1.56 -16.64
C ARG A 320 -13.60 0.40 -16.70
N SER A 321 -13.94 -0.21 -15.57
CA SER A 321 -14.85 -1.36 -15.52
C SER A 321 -16.24 -0.99 -16.04
N ALA A 322 -16.72 0.21 -15.74
CA ALA A 322 -18.03 0.69 -16.20
C ALA A 322 -18.04 1.07 -17.70
N ILE A 323 -16.93 1.60 -18.21
CA ILE A 323 -16.80 2.05 -19.61
C ILE A 323 -16.41 0.90 -20.56
N LEU A 324 -15.74 -0.14 -20.04
CA LEU A 324 -15.24 -1.27 -20.85
C LEU A 324 -16.30 -1.91 -21.79
N PRO A 325 -17.58 -2.07 -21.42
CA PRO A 325 -18.61 -2.59 -22.33
C PRO A 325 -18.88 -1.72 -23.58
N LEU A 326 -18.43 -0.46 -23.56
CA LEU A 326 -18.55 0.44 -24.72
C LEU A 326 -17.49 0.15 -25.79
N VAL A 327 -16.43 -0.55 -25.46
CA VAL A 327 -15.39 -0.94 -26.43
C VAL A 327 -15.98 -1.89 -27.46
N LYS A 328 -15.81 -1.53 -28.75
CA LYS A 328 -16.42 -2.22 -29.90
C LYS A 328 -17.96 -2.21 -29.93
N SER A 329 -18.62 -1.39 -29.10
CA SER A 329 -20.07 -1.22 -29.16
C SER A 329 -20.46 -0.32 -30.32
N ARG A 330 -21.74 -0.40 -30.71
CA ARG A 330 -22.33 0.43 -31.79
C ARG A 330 -22.74 1.78 -31.19
N LEU A 331 -22.00 2.84 -31.50
CA LEU A 331 -22.31 4.22 -31.13
C LEU A 331 -23.05 4.90 -32.31
N LYS A 332 -24.25 5.41 -32.07
CA LYS A 332 -25.04 6.09 -33.11
C LYS A 332 -24.50 7.48 -33.35
N ALA A 333 -24.23 7.80 -34.62
CA ALA A 333 -23.84 9.12 -35.09
C ALA A 333 -25.03 9.84 -35.76
N ASP A 334 -24.97 11.16 -35.78
CA ASP A 334 -25.87 12.02 -36.54
C ASP A 334 -25.58 11.84 -38.03
N PRO A 335 -26.62 11.55 -38.86
CA PRO A 335 -26.43 11.28 -40.28
C PRO A 335 -25.98 12.50 -41.09
N ASN A 336 -26.16 13.72 -40.58
CA ASN A 336 -25.79 14.95 -41.27
C ASN A 336 -24.38 15.43 -40.93
N THR A 337 -23.95 15.18 -39.70
CA THR A 337 -22.65 15.69 -39.20
C THR A 337 -21.62 14.59 -39.02
N GLY A 338 -22.00 13.34 -38.87
CA GLY A 338 -21.10 12.23 -38.55
C GLY A 338 -20.63 12.20 -37.10
N LEU A 339 -21.06 13.17 -36.26
CA LEU A 339 -20.72 13.26 -34.86
C LEU A 339 -21.62 12.36 -34.00
N LEU A 340 -21.22 12.07 -32.75
CA LEU A 340 -22.06 11.31 -31.85
C LEU A 340 -23.39 12.04 -31.54
N LEU A 341 -24.46 11.28 -31.47
CA LEU A 341 -25.73 11.85 -31.02
C LEU A 341 -25.61 12.36 -29.56
N PRO A 342 -26.18 13.53 -29.24
CA PRO A 342 -26.14 14.10 -27.89
C PRO A 342 -26.63 13.12 -26.80
N GLN A 343 -27.63 12.31 -27.10
CA GLN A 343 -28.17 11.31 -26.17
C GLN A 343 -27.15 10.22 -25.87
N VAL A 344 -26.31 9.84 -26.86
CA VAL A 344 -25.21 8.87 -26.65
C VAL A 344 -24.15 9.46 -25.73
N CYS A 345 -23.72 10.71 -25.95
CA CYS A 345 -22.79 11.41 -25.08
C CYS A 345 -23.32 11.47 -23.63
N LYS A 346 -24.57 11.89 -23.44
CA LYS A 346 -25.20 11.98 -22.11
C LYS A 346 -25.35 10.61 -21.43
N SER A 347 -25.60 9.55 -22.18
CA SER A 347 -25.64 8.18 -21.63
C SER A 347 -24.26 7.72 -21.12
N ILE A 348 -23.19 8.07 -21.83
CA ILE A 348 -21.82 7.75 -21.45
C ILE A 348 -21.40 8.57 -20.21
N GLU A 349 -21.71 9.86 -20.18
CA GLU A 349 -21.48 10.73 -19.05
C GLU A 349 -22.19 10.21 -17.78
N ALA A 350 -23.45 9.82 -17.90
CA ALA A 350 -24.19 9.23 -16.79
C ALA A 350 -23.58 7.91 -16.30
N THR A 351 -23.02 7.10 -17.20
CA THR A 351 -22.33 5.86 -16.86
C THR A 351 -21.03 6.15 -16.09
N GLY A 352 -20.24 7.13 -16.56
CA GLY A 352 -19.02 7.58 -15.87
C GLY A 352 -19.33 8.10 -14.47
N ASN A 353 -20.29 9.02 -14.33
CA ASN A 353 -20.69 9.57 -13.04
C ASN A 353 -21.16 8.50 -12.06
N ARG A 354 -21.95 7.53 -12.53
CA ARG A 354 -22.44 6.42 -11.70
C ARG A 354 -21.31 5.51 -11.24
N SER A 355 -20.26 5.35 -12.05
CA SER A 355 -19.16 4.44 -11.75
C SER A 355 -18.42 4.79 -10.44
N LEU A 356 -18.34 6.07 -10.12
CA LEU A 356 -17.68 6.58 -8.91
C LEU A 356 -18.65 6.83 -7.74
N GLY A 357 -19.95 6.64 -7.94
CA GLY A 357 -20.97 6.88 -6.92
C GLY A 357 -20.77 6.06 -5.65
N GLY A 358 -20.21 4.85 -5.75
CA GLY A 358 -19.83 4.02 -4.61
C GLY A 358 -18.74 4.67 -3.76
N MET A 359 -17.72 5.25 -4.38
CA MET A 359 -16.63 5.95 -3.67
C MET A 359 -17.14 7.16 -2.86
N LEU A 360 -18.14 7.86 -3.40
CA LEU A 360 -18.77 8.97 -2.66
C LEU A 360 -19.56 8.44 -1.44
N THR A 361 -20.26 7.33 -1.59
CA THR A 361 -21.03 6.70 -0.49
C THR A 361 -20.11 6.15 0.59
N ASP A 362 -18.96 5.58 0.19
CA ASP A 362 -17.94 5.03 1.09
C ASP A 362 -17.10 6.13 1.77
N GLY A 363 -17.19 7.38 1.31
CA GLY A 363 -16.38 8.50 1.81
C GLY A 363 -14.95 8.54 1.27
N ASP A 364 -14.68 7.86 0.17
CA ASP A 364 -13.35 7.83 -0.47
C ASP A 364 -13.05 9.11 -1.26
N ILE A 365 -14.10 9.85 -1.64
CA ILE A 365 -14.02 11.14 -2.33
C ILE A 365 -15.04 12.13 -1.73
N SER A 366 -14.74 13.44 -1.84
CA SER A 366 -15.63 14.51 -1.36
C SER A 366 -16.80 14.76 -2.29
N GLY A 367 -16.73 14.33 -3.55
CA GLY A 367 -17.78 14.53 -4.56
C GLY A 367 -17.27 15.22 -5.83
N GLY A 368 -18.11 16.08 -6.44
CA GLY A 368 -17.73 16.79 -7.67
C GLY A 368 -17.43 15.88 -8.84
N ILE A 369 -18.08 14.69 -8.89
CA ILE A 369 -17.91 13.75 -10.00
C ILE A 369 -18.50 14.38 -11.26
N ASP A 370 -17.66 14.61 -12.25
CA ASP A 370 -18.06 15.13 -13.55
C ASP A 370 -17.41 14.32 -14.67
N THR A 371 -18.26 13.73 -15.48
CA THR A 371 -17.84 13.03 -16.69
C THR A 371 -18.25 13.85 -17.91
N TYR A 372 -17.27 14.16 -18.73
CA TYR A 372 -17.46 14.95 -19.94
C TYR A 372 -17.08 14.13 -21.17
N VAL A 373 -17.97 14.17 -22.15
CA VAL A 373 -17.77 13.62 -23.51
C VAL A 373 -17.94 14.74 -24.50
N ASP A 374 -16.86 15.17 -25.17
CA ASP A 374 -16.94 16.20 -26.17
C ASP A 374 -17.86 15.76 -27.31
N PRO A 375 -18.98 16.46 -27.56
CA PRO A 375 -19.92 16.10 -28.62
C PRO A 375 -19.35 16.33 -30.03
N ASN A 376 -18.26 17.08 -30.17
CA ASN A 376 -17.67 17.42 -31.45
C ASN A 376 -16.61 16.40 -31.94
N GLN A 377 -16.33 15.35 -31.14
CA GLN A 377 -15.36 14.34 -31.60
C GLN A 377 -15.96 13.45 -32.69
N ASN A 378 -15.18 13.26 -33.76
CA ASN A 378 -15.57 12.44 -34.90
C ASN A 378 -15.12 10.98 -34.71
N VAL A 379 -15.89 10.23 -33.90
CA VAL A 379 -15.61 8.82 -33.64
C VAL A 379 -15.74 7.95 -34.89
N LEU A 380 -16.61 8.38 -35.85
CA LEU A 380 -16.81 7.66 -37.09
C LEU A 380 -15.51 7.56 -37.94
N SER A 381 -14.71 8.62 -37.95
CA SER A 381 -13.46 8.63 -38.72
C SER A 381 -12.26 8.13 -37.92
N THR A 382 -12.23 8.35 -36.60
CA THR A 382 -11.07 8.04 -35.75
C THR A 382 -11.16 6.67 -35.07
N SER A 383 -12.36 6.13 -34.93
CA SER A 383 -12.66 4.95 -34.10
C SER A 383 -12.22 5.11 -32.65
N GLN A 384 -12.03 6.37 -32.18
CA GLN A 384 -11.60 6.72 -30.83
C GLN A 384 -12.66 7.57 -30.14
N LEU A 385 -12.92 7.26 -28.87
CA LEU A 385 -13.78 8.03 -27.99
C LEU A 385 -12.97 8.50 -26.79
N LEU A 386 -12.88 9.81 -26.61
CA LEU A 386 -12.22 10.44 -25.45
C LEU A 386 -13.29 10.78 -24.42
N ILE A 387 -13.05 10.36 -23.19
CA ILE A 387 -13.89 10.61 -22.02
C ILE A 387 -13.01 11.20 -20.94
N GLN A 388 -13.42 12.31 -20.37
CA GLN A 388 -12.77 12.93 -19.22
C GLN A 388 -13.63 12.72 -17.99
N ILE A 389 -13.03 12.26 -16.88
CA ILE A 389 -13.69 12.11 -15.58
C ILE A 389 -12.87 12.86 -14.56
N THR A 390 -13.51 13.75 -13.81
CA THR A 390 -12.91 14.50 -12.70
C THR A 390 -13.73 14.31 -11.44
N PHE A 391 -13.08 14.47 -10.29
CA PHE A 391 -13.73 14.43 -8.97
C PHE A 391 -12.87 15.16 -7.94
N VAL A 392 -13.45 15.48 -6.79
CA VAL A 392 -12.76 16.12 -5.68
C VAL A 392 -12.37 15.07 -4.66
N PRO A 393 -11.07 14.88 -4.37
CA PRO A 393 -10.60 13.94 -3.34
C PRO A 393 -10.98 14.40 -1.94
N VAL A 394 -10.79 13.54 -0.94
CA VAL A 394 -10.85 13.93 0.47
C VAL A 394 -9.58 14.70 0.82
N SER A 395 -9.72 15.79 1.58
CA SER A 395 -8.60 16.58 2.06
C SER A 395 -8.09 16.04 3.40
N ILE A 396 -6.77 15.92 3.55
CA ILE A 396 -6.11 15.53 4.79
C ILE A 396 -5.44 16.76 5.40
N GLY A 397 -5.81 17.08 6.65
CA GLY A 397 -5.27 18.20 7.40
C GLY A 397 -3.98 17.82 8.13
N ARG A 398 -2.84 17.89 7.44
CA ARG A 398 -1.52 17.55 8.02
C ARG A 398 -1.00 18.59 8.99
N GLN A 399 -1.49 19.85 8.91
CA GLN A 399 -1.13 20.92 9.83
C GLN A 399 -2.37 21.71 10.23
N ILE A 400 -2.60 21.83 11.54
CA ILE A 400 -3.70 22.63 12.09
C ILE A 400 -3.09 23.72 12.97
N THR A 401 -3.31 24.97 12.64
CA THR A 401 -2.86 26.11 13.43
C THR A 401 -4.03 26.65 14.27
N ILE A 402 -3.85 26.66 15.59
CA ILE A 402 -4.83 27.20 16.53
C ILE A 402 -4.25 28.46 17.18
N SER A 403 -4.93 29.57 17.06
CA SER A 403 -4.60 30.83 17.74
C SER A 403 -5.45 30.97 19.00
N ILE A 404 -4.80 30.93 20.17
CA ILE A 404 -5.47 31.09 21.48
C ILE A 404 -4.88 32.32 22.16
N GLY A 405 -5.76 33.20 22.67
CA GLY A 405 -5.35 34.41 23.40
C GLY A 405 -6.33 34.75 24.53
N PHE A 406 -5.87 35.57 25.46
CA PHE A 406 -6.74 36.10 26.53
C PHE A 406 -7.60 37.23 25.96
N SER A 407 -8.88 37.25 26.35
CA SER A 407 -9.77 38.37 26.11
C SER A 407 -9.93 39.20 27.40
N ASN A 408 -9.73 40.52 27.30
CA ASN A 408 -10.06 41.44 28.39
C ASN A 408 -11.41 42.08 28.06
N PRO A 409 -12.52 41.69 28.73
CA PRO A 409 -13.85 42.23 28.46
C PRO A 409 -14.00 43.72 28.82
N LEU A 410 -13.04 44.28 29.59
CA LEU A 410 -13.04 45.72 29.95
C LEU A 410 -12.22 46.57 28.99
N LYS A 411 -11.58 45.99 27.97
CA LYS A 411 -10.86 46.75 26.94
C LYS A 411 -11.87 47.24 25.92
N THR A 412 -12.31 48.51 26.08
CA THR A 412 -13.06 49.21 25.04
C THR A 412 -12.15 49.41 23.83
N SER A 413 -12.64 49.06 22.67
CA SER A 413 -12.00 49.27 21.37
C SER A 413 -11.69 50.69 21.07
#